data_3b741f58761220b08ba92efccc03a895
#
_entry.id   3b741f58761220b08ba92efccc03a895
#
_cell.length_a   1.000
_cell.length_b   1.000
_cell.length_c   1.000
_cell.angle_alpha   90.00
_cell.angle_beta   90.00
_cell.angle_gamma   90.00
#
_symmetry.space_group_name_H-M   'P 1'
#
loop_
_entity.id
_entity.type
_entity.pdbx_description
1 polymer ?
#
loop_
_entity_poly.entity_id
_entity_poly.type
_entity_poly.pdbx_seq_one_letter_code
_entity_poly.pdbx_strand_id
1 'polypeptide(L)'
;VILELRVHATFVTVVICAVVSAPGVAAGRDEGEAGTARGIEFFEKQIAPILKRRCYKCHSHESKKAKGGLMLDSRHGWAKGGGEGPAIVPGKPGASLLIKAVRYESLEMPPKEKLPAGEIALLKKWVAMGAPDSRESESPDIDPVKLWALQPIARPALPPVTDAKWPRDGLDAFVLAKLEQEGLAPARDADRYTLLRRVTFDLTGLQPTPEEIEAFINDRSDLAYERVIDRLLESPGFGDRWARHWFDLSCYADLADIQGNVLIRDAWRYRDHVIAAFNADQPLDRFIHEQIAGDLLPYENIEQRRKQIIATGFLAIGPWTLQNYIKGQLDADVVDHQIDRIGRIFLGQTLSCARCHDHKFDPVPTRDYYSLAGIFHSTRTTSYDGPGVWSQITHVTLPELPGTADEFERLTREVSGHRQKLRAELEELSRQTQEQQFTKKVVSDQANALTMKSGVAANGAGREYRVSFAAGPSVWAGAGQATAERDGLLLQVLRK
;
A
#
# COMPACT_ATOMS: atom_id res chain seq x y z
N VAL A 1 29.60 32.74 -35.42
CA VAL A 1 30.18 33.73 -34.50
C VAL A 1 30.76 32.95 -33.35
N ILE A 2 32.08 32.94 -33.33
CA ILE A 2 32.95 32.33 -32.33
C ILE A 2 32.90 33.20 -31.08
N LEU A 3 32.73 32.63 -29.91
CA LEU A 3 33.19 33.23 -28.64
C LEU A 3 33.63 32.13 -27.66
N GLU A 4 34.89 32.04 -27.58
CA GLU A 4 35.88 31.85 -26.54
C GLU A 4 35.51 31.21 -25.22
N LEU A 5 36.18 30.07 -25.03
CA LEU A 5 36.47 29.47 -23.71
C LEU A 5 37.31 30.47 -22.89
N ARG A 6 36.91 30.78 -21.66
CA ARG A 6 37.83 31.20 -20.59
C ARG A 6 37.86 30.17 -19.48
N VAL A 7 38.93 29.47 -19.44
CA VAL A 7 39.41 28.64 -18.31
C VAL A 7 39.79 29.58 -17.17
N HIS A 8 39.15 29.49 -16.02
CA HIS A 8 39.66 30.05 -14.79
C HIS A 8 40.05 28.90 -13.86
N ALA A 9 41.38 28.73 -13.76
CA ALA A 9 42.00 27.94 -12.70
C ALA A 9 41.81 28.67 -11.38
N THR A 10 41.20 28.02 -10.42
CA THR A 10 41.09 28.55 -9.05
C THR A 10 41.51 27.47 -8.06
N PHE A 11 42.67 27.69 -7.50
CA PHE A 11 43.26 27.26 -6.23
C PHE A 11 42.53 26.16 -5.44
N VAL A 12 43.18 25.02 -5.38
CA VAL A 12 43.00 24.00 -4.33
C VAL A 12 43.69 24.53 -3.07
N THR A 13 42.88 25.04 -2.15
CA THR A 13 43.35 25.31 -0.78
C THR A 13 43.17 24.03 0.03
N VAL A 14 44.31 23.34 0.25
CA VAL A 14 44.38 22.23 1.20
C VAL A 14 44.29 22.84 2.60
N VAL A 15 43.10 22.72 3.22
CA VAL A 15 42.95 22.96 4.66
C VAL A 15 43.34 21.68 5.38
N ILE A 16 44.55 21.70 5.92
CA ILE A 16 45.01 20.73 6.92
C ILE A 16 44.25 21.03 8.19
N CYS A 17 43.15 20.31 8.45
CA CYS A 17 42.50 20.28 9.77
C CYS A 17 43.42 19.50 10.72
N ALA A 18 44.13 20.25 11.57
CA ALA A 18 44.78 19.72 12.77
C ALA A 18 43.71 19.01 13.62
N VAL A 19 43.85 17.69 13.77
CA VAL A 19 43.07 16.91 14.74
C VAL A 19 43.56 17.34 16.14
N VAL A 20 42.82 18.28 16.73
CA VAL A 20 42.88 18.51 18.14
C VAL A 20 42.15 17.37 18.81
N SER A 21 42.87 16.44 19.38
CA SER A 21 42.33 15.39 20.25
C SER A 21 41.74 16.02 21.48
N ALA A 22 40.43 16.23 21.48
CA ALA A 22 39.69 16.51 22.71
C ALA A 22 39.45 15.19 23.45
N PRO A 23 39.80 15.08 24.73
CA PRO A 23 39.53 13.87 25.48
C PRO A 23 38.05 13.76 25.82
N GLY A 24 37.44 12.63 25.53
CA GLY A 24 36.40 12.05 26.35
C GLY A 24 35.01 12.63 26.26
N VAL A 25 34.20 12.17 25.32
CA VAL A 25 32.76 11.97 25.53
C VAL A 25 32.47 10.47 25.43
N ALA A 26 32.98 9.73 26.42
CA ALA A 26 32.64 8.31 26.63
C ALA A 26 31.80 8.15 27.93
N ALA A 27 31.04 9.16 28.31
CA ALA A 27 30.29 9.13 29.60
C ALA A 27 28.76 9.08 29.46
N GLY A 28 28.20 8.81 28.25
CA GLY A 28 26.73 8.84 28.08
C GLY A 28 26.07 7.48 27.89
N ARG A 29 26.80 6.39 27.65
CA ARG A 29 26.21 5.05 27.42
C ARG A 29 26.08 4.22 28.70
N ASP A 30 27.03 4.30 29.62
CA ASP A 30 27.02 3.51 30.86
C ASP A 30 25.96 3.94 31.89
N GLU A 31 25.57 5.21 31.93
CA GLU A 31 24.56 5.67 32.88
C GLU A 31 23.14 5.25 32.49
N GLY A 32 22.86 5.11 31.20
CA GLY A 32 21.56 4.62 30.69
C GLY A 32 21.32 3.16 31.01
N GLU A 33 22.30 2.29 30.78
CA GLU A 33 22.20 0.85 31.05
C GLU A 33 22.19 0.54 32.56
N ALA A 34 23.02 1.19 33.31
CA ALA A 34 23.04 1.07 34.79
C ALA A 34 21.74 1.60 35.42
N GLY A 35 21.13 2.65 34.86
CA GLY A 35 19.82 3.17 35.27
C GLY A 35 18.69 2.18 34.99
N THR A 36 18.72 1.55 33.84
CA THR A 36 17.73 0.55 33.43
C THR A 36 17.83 -0.73 34.29
N ALA A 37 19.03 -1.23 34.54
CA ALA A 37 19.26 -2.42 35.37
C ALA A 37 18.78 -2.20 36.84
N ARG A 38 19.07 -1.04 37.43
CA ARG A 38 18.56 -0.70 38.77
C ARG A 38 17.04 -0.54 38.80
N GLY A 39 16.47 -0.04 37.72
CA GLY A 39 15.01 0.09 37.58
C GLY A 39 14.33 -1.27 37.52
N ILE A 40 14.88 -2.21 36.78
CA ILE A 40 14.39 -3.61 36.69
C ILE A 40 14.51 -4.30 38.04
N GLU A 41 15.66 -4.19 38.71
CA GLU A 41 15.84 -4.75 40.07
C GLU A 41 14.81 -4.17 41.06
N PHE A 42 14.54 -2.86 40.98
CA PHE A 42 13.51 -2.22 41.81
C PHE A 42 12.12 -2.77 41.50
N PHE A 43 11.80 -2.99 40.21
CA PHE A 43 10.54 -3.60 39.79
C PHE A 43 10.39 -5.00 40.38
N GLU A 44 11.36 -5.86 40.20
CA GLU A 44 11.30 -7.27 40.63
C GLU A 44 11.17 -7.41 42.13
N LYS A 45 11.99 -6.64 42.87
CA LYS A 45 12.04 -6.76 44.35
C LYS A 45 10.89 -6.04 45.07
N GLN A 46 10.41 -4.92 44.53
CA GLN A 46 9.46 -4.05 45.25
C GLN A 46 8.08 -3.99 44.56
N ILE A 47 8.00 -3.96 43.26
CA ILE A 47 6.74 -3.71 42.53
C ILE A 47 5.99 -4.99 42.15
N ALA A 48 6.68 -5.94 41.55
CA ALA A 48 6.08 -7.21 41.13
C ALA A 48 5.36 -7.93 42.27
N PRO A 49 5.92 -7.99 43.52
CA PRO A 49 5.23 -8.57 44.65
C PRO A 49 3.95 -7.81 45.06
N ILE A 50 3.91 -6.49 44.92
CA ILE A 50 2.72 -5.68 45.21
C ILE A 50 1.65 -5.99 44.15
N LEU A 51 1.99 -5.94 42.86
CA LEU A 51 1.06 -6.24 41.78
C LEU A 51 0.49 -7.67 41.90
N LYS A 52 1.34 -8.65 42.16
CA LYS A 52 0.92 -10.06 42.34
C LYS A 52 -0.07 -10.22 43.48
N ARG A 53 0.22 -9.60 44.62
CA ARG A 53 -0.57 -9.75 45.85
C ARG A 53 -1.89 -8.97 45.80
N ARG A 54 -1.88 -7.75 45.20
CA ARG A 54 -3.00 -6.79 45.26
C ARG A 54 -3.85 -6.74 43.98
N CYS A 55 -3.28 -7.02 42.82
CA CYS A 55 -3.92 -6.74 41.53
C CYS A 55 -4.23 -7.99 40.69
N TYR A 56 -3.36 -9.01 40.70
CA TYR A 56 -3.49 -10.15 39.78
C TYR A 56 -4.74 -11.00 39.96
N LYS A 57 -5.36 -10.96 41.14
CA LYS A 57 -6.62 -11.67 41.38
C LYS A 57 -7.73 -11.26 40.39
N CYS A 58 -7.66 -10.03 39.87
CA CYS A 58 -8.65 -9.48 38.95
C CYS A 58 -8.07 -9.00 37.61
N HIS A 59 -6.74 -8.80 37.53
CA HIS A 59 -6.06 -8.19 36.39
C HIS A 59 -4.85 -9.02 35.95
N SER A 60 -5.06 -10.32 35.70
CA SER A 60 -4.02 -11.23 35.20
C SER A 60 -4.59 -12.28 34.24
N HIS A 61 -3.73 -12.80 33.37
CA HIS A 61 -4.05 -13.91 32.48
C HIS A 61 -4.37 -15.19 33.26
N GLU A 62 -3.62 -15.50 34.34
CA GLU A 62 -3.83 -16.66 35.19
C GLU A 62 -5.22 -16.68 35.83
N SER A 63 -5.72 -15.52 36.25
CA SER A 63 -7.04 -15.42 36.86
C SER A 63 -8.20 -15.56 35.86
N LYS A 64 -7.92 -15.57 34.53
CA LYS A 64 -8.91 -15.50 33.44
C LYS A 64 -9.92 -14.36 33.58
N LYS A 65 -9.57 -13.32 34.36
CA LYS A 65 -10.43 -12.16 34.69
C LYS A 65 -9.68 -10.89 34.28
N ALA A 66 -10.06 -10.32 33.15
CA ALA A 66 -9.65 -8.99 32.74
C ALA A 66 -10.71 -7.97 33.11
N LYS A 67 -10.91 -7.69 34.42
CA LYS A 67 -11.89 -6.69 34.80
C LYS A 67 -11.53 -5.32 34.21
N GLY A 68 -12.49 -4.71 33.52
CA GLY A 68 -12.25 -3.48 32.78
C GLY A 68 -11.32 -3.61 31.57
N GLY A 69 -11.03 -4.83 31.10
CA GLY A 69 -10.10 -5.10 30.00
C GLY A 69 -8.62 -4.91 30.36
N LEU A 70 -8.29 -4.62 31.64
CA LEU A 70 -6.93 -4.32 32.08
C LEU A 70 -6.20 -5.58 32.55
N MET A 71 -4.99 -5.80 32.04
CA MET A 71 -4.03 -6.79 32.53
C MET A 71 -2.82 -6.08 33.12
N LEU A 72 -2.39 -6.53 34.33
CA LEU A 72 -1.26 -5.94 35.05
C LEU A 72 -0.12 -6.94 35.28
N ASP A 73 -0.27 -8.16 34.76
CA ASP A 73 0.73 -9.21 34.86
C ASP A 73 1.72 -9.23 33.68
N SER A 74 1.60 -8.30 32.74
CA SER A 74 2.56 -8.10 31.65
C SER A 74 2.78 -6.61 31.37
N ARG A 75 3.95 -6.26 30.83
CA ARG A 75 4.27 -4.90 30.36
C ARG A 75 3.30 -4.46 29.29
N HIS A 76 3.00 -5.33 28.32
CA HIS A 76 2.02 -5.06 27.28
C HIS A 76 0.63 -4.76 27.86
N GLY A 77 0.19 -5.55 28.83
CA GLY A 77 -1.13 -5.41 29.42
C GLY A 77 -1.39 -4.05 30.06
N TRP A 78 -0.44 -3.53 30.85
CA TRP A 78 -0.61 -2.23 31.46
C TRP A 78 -0.36 -1.06 30.50
N ALA A 79 0.46 -1.25 29.46
CA ALA A 79 0.69 -0.25 28.42
C ALA A 79 -0.53 -0.10 27.50
N LYS A 80 -1.15 -1.22 27.10
CA LYS A 80 -2.44 -1.23 26.38
C LYS A 80 -3.55 -0.62 27.24
N GLY A 81 -3.55 -0.93 28.55
CA GLY A 81 -4.58 -0.46 29.45
C GLY A 81 -5.90 -1.21 29.35
N GLY A 82 -6.95 -0.59 29.88
CA GLY A 82 -8.31 -1.11 29.85
C GLY A 82 -9.28 -0.21 29.09
N GLY A 83 -10.57 -0.30 29.39
CA GLY A 83 -11.61 0.50 28.75
C GLY A 83 -11.47 2.01 28.92
N GLU A 84 -10.72 2.46 29.93
CA GLU A 84 -10.42 3.87 30.21
C GLU A 84 -9.07 4.33 29.63
N GLY A 85 -8.41 3.50 28.83
CA GLY A 85 -7.11 3.78 28.23
C GLY A 85 -5.91 3.23 29.01
N PRO A 86 -4.67 3.72 28.72
CA PRO A 86 -3.43 3.24 29.32
C PRO A 86 -3.46 3.36 30.84
N ALA A 87 -3.16 2.26 31.54
CA ALA A 87 -3.15 2.26 33.00
C ALA A 87 -1.93 3.00 33.57
N ILE A 88 -0.81 3.00 32.85
CA ILE A 88 0.45 3.61 33.27
C ILE A 88 0.96 4.48 32.12
N VAL A 89 1.33 5.72 32.48
CA VAL A 89 2.05 6.63 31.58
C VAL A 89 3.47 6.75 32.12
N PRO A 90 4.47 6.10 31.49
CA PRO A 90 5.84 6.12 31.98
C PRO A 90 6.38 7.54 32.24
N GLY A 91 7.03 7.76 33.37
CA GLY A 91 7.56 9.06 33.78
C GLY A 91 6.51 10.05 34.30
N LYS A 92 5.20 9.75 34.21
CA LYS A 92 4.11 10.67 34.57
C LYS A 92 3.12 10.05 35.57
N PRO A 93 3.49 9.95 36.87
CA PRO A 93 2.61 9.34 37.86
C PRO A 93 1.24 10.01 37.99
N GLY A 94 1.19 11.34 37.90
CA GLY A 94 -0.06 12.12 38.00
C GLY A 94 -1.02 11.89 36.81
N ALA A 95 -0.51 11.48 35.64
CA ALA A 95 -1.30 11.13 34.46
C ALA A 95 -1.71 9.65 34.42
N SER A 96 -1.07 8.79 35.24
CA SER A 96 -1.28 7.35 35.26
C SER A 96 -2.55 6.96 35.99
N LEU A 97 -3.46 6.26 35.29
CA LEU A 97 -4.74 5.82 35.85
C LEU A 97 -4.56 4.86 37.04
N LEU A 98 -3.54 3.99 36.98
CA LEU A 98 -3.18 3.12 38.09
C LEU A 98 -2.95 3.91 39.38
N ILE A 99 -2.16 5.01 39.34
CA ILE A 99 -1.86 5.83 40.53
C ILE A 99 -3.11 6.51 41.04
N LYS A 100 -3.93 7.05 40.19
CA LYS A 100 -5.23 7.65 40.59
C LYS A 100 -6.16 6.61 41.22
N ALA A 101 -6.23 5.42 40.65
CA ALA A 101 -7.10 4.34 41.14
C ALA A 101 -6.67 3.82 42.52
N VAL A 102 -5.36 3.59 42.78
CA VAL A 102 -4.88 3.13 44.09
C VAL A 102 -4.93 4.23 45.17
N ARG A 103 -5.02 5.49 44.76
CA ARG A 103 -5.26 6.64 45.68
C ARG A 103 -6.73 6.90 45.93
N TYR A 104 -7.63 6.24 45.21
CA TYR A 104 -9.08 6.44 45.26
C TYR A 104 -9.49 7.86 44.79
N GLU A 105 -8.79 8.38 43.78
CA GLU A 105 -9.08 9.68 43.17
C GLU A 105 -10.04 9.61 41.97
N SER A 106 -10.11 8.44 41.32
CA SER A 106 -11.00 8.23 40.15
C SER A 106 -11.74 6.90 40.24
N LEU A 107 -11.02 5.82 40.43
CA LEU A 107 -11.53 4.45 40.63
C LEU A 107 -11.01 3.96 41.98
N GLU A 108 -11.81 3.13 42.68
CA GLU A 108 -11.40 2.55 43.95
C GLU A 108 -10.77 1.17 43.73
N MET A 109 -9.42 1.13 43.66
CA MET A 109 -8.68 -0.13 43.43
C MET A 109 -7.56 -0.33 44.46
N PRO A 110 -7.51 -1.53 45.10
CA PRO A 110 -8.49 -2.60 45.08
C PRO A 110 -9.81 -2.24 45.77
N PRO A 111 -10.97 -2.82 45.34
CA PRO A 111 -12.28 -2.37 45.80
C PRO A 111 -12.62 -2.69 47.26
N LYS A 112 -11.83 -3.53 47.94
CA LYS A 112 -12.11 -3.93 49.32
C LYS A 112 -11.31 -3.17 50.36
N GLU A 113 -10.10 -2.75 50.03
CA GLU A 113 -9.18 -2.15 50.95
C GLU A 113 -8.16 -1.30 50.19
N LYS A 114 -7.99 -0.06 50.63
CA LYS A 114 -6.98 0.86 50.06
C LYS A 114 -5.58 0.37 50.36
N LEU A 115 -4.66 0.51 49.40
CA LEU A 115 -3.27 0.16 49.61
C LEU A 115 -2.64 0.99 50.74
N PRO A 116 -1.70 0.40 51.52
CA PRO A 116 -0.90 1.15 52.45
C PRO A 116 -0.13 2.28 51.77
N ALA A 117 0.05 3.42 52.45
CA ALA A 117 0.71 4.59 51.90
C ALA A 117 2.12 4.28 51.33
N GLY A 118 2.85 3.36 51.98
CA GLY A 118 4.16 2.88 51.50
C GLY A 118 4.10 2.14 50.16
N GLU A 119 3.09 1.28 49.93
CA GLU A 119 2.92 0.57 48.66
C GLU A 119 2.54 1.56 47.54
N ILE A 120 1.71 2.56 47.84
CA ILE A 120 1.35 3.62 46.88
C ILE A 120 2.59 4.46 46.52
N ALA A 121 3.45 4.78 47.50
CA ALA A 121 4.68 5.52 47.26
C ALA A 121 5.66 4.76 46.38
N LEU A 122 5.79 3.44 46.56
CA LEU A 122 6.61 2.59 45.71
C LEU A 122 6.09 2.54 44.26
N LEU A 123 4.78 2.34 44.05
CA LEU A 123 4.16 2.38 42.73
C LEU A 123 4.36 3.73 42.05
N LYS A 124 4.19 4.83 42.77
CA LYS A 124 4.41 6.19 42.24
C LYS A 124 5.87 6.37 41.82
N LYS A 125 6.83 5.92 42.65
CA LYS A 125 8.26 5.97 42.34
C LYS A 125 8.60 5.17 41.12
N TRP A 126 8.07 3.96 40.98
CA TRP A 126 8.24 3.10 39.80
C TRP A 126 7.78 3.77 38.52
N VAL A 127 6.56 4.33 38.52
CA VAL A 127 6.05 5.05 37.36
C VAL A 127 6.90 6.27 37.01
N ALA A 128 7.39 7.01 38.03
CA ALA A 128 8.27 8.16 37.86
C ALA A 128 9.63 7.79 37.23
N MET A 129 10.14 6.59 37.51
CA MET A 129 11.35 6.01 36.89
C MET A 129 11.17 5.55 35.46
N GLY A 130 10.00 5.75 34.84
CA GLY A 130 9.68 5.28 33.49
C GLY A 130 9.00 3.92 33.45
N ALA A 131 8.55 3.40 34.60
CA ALA A 131 7.90 2.09 34.74
C ALA A 131 8.75 0.92 34.18
N PRO A 132 10.05 0.80 34.53
CA PRO A 132 10.89 -0.29 34.09
C PRO A 132 10.27 -1.63 34.52
N ASP A 133 10.16 -2.57 33.59
CA ASP A 133 9.47 -3.85 33.77
C ASP A 133 10.25 -4.93 33.05
N SER A 134 10.75 -5.92 33.79
CA SER A 134 11.48 -7.06 33.24
C SER A 134 10.56 -8.12 32.58
N ARG A 135 9.25 -8.00 32.82
CA ARG A 135 8.31 -8.91 32.19
C ARG A 135 8.17 -8.44 30.75
N GLU A 136 8.97 -9.02 29.89
CA GLU A 136 8.77 -8.90 28.45
C GLU A 136 7.29 -9.16 28.16
N SER A 137 6.74 -8.46 27.19
CA SER A 137 5.49 -8.94 26.62
C SER A 137 5.75 -10.42 26.36
N GLU A 138 4.94 -11.31 26.90
CA GLU A 138 4.88 -12.66 26.37
C GLU A 138 4.44 -12.53 24.90
N SER A 139 5.38 -12.13 24.04
CA SER A 139 5.36 -12.66 22.69
C SER A 139 5.38 -14.15 22.91
N PRO A 140 4.35 -14.89 22.51
CA PRO A 140 4.43 -16.33 22.59
C PRO A 140 5.80 -16.67 22.02
N ASP A 141 6.57 -17.51 22.73
CA ASP A 141 7.88 -17.97 22.26
C ASP A 141 7.61 -18.79 20.99
N ILE A 142 7.42 -18.03 19.89
CA ILE A 142 7.06 -18.57 18.59
C ILE A 142 8.36 -19.09 18.02
N ASP A 143 8.56 -20.38 18.23
CA ASP A 143 9.66 -21.10 17.63
C ASP A 143 9.41 -21.21 16.12
N PRO A 144 10.15 -20.47 15.28
CA PRO A 144 9.97 -20.53 13.82
C PRO A 144 10.12 -21.95 13.27
N VAL A 145 10.91 -22.80 13.95
CA VAL A 145 11.13 -24.20 13.59
C VAL A 145 9.84 -25.03 13.73
N LYS A 146 8.89 -24.60 14.55
CA LYS A 146 7.60 -25.29 14.73
C LYS A 146 6.50 -24.80 13.78
N LEU A 147 6.70 -23.68 13.10
CA LEU A 147 5.74 -23.16 12.14
C LEU A 147 5.92 -23.86 10.80
N TRP A 148 4.95 -24.67 10.40
CA TRP A 148 5.00 -25.41 9.13
C TRP A 148 5.21 -24.51 7.91
N ALA A 149 4.64 -23.30 7.92
CA ALA A 149 4.75 -22.34 6.83
C ALA A 149 6.19 -21.76 6.65
N LEU A 150 7.04 -21.89 7.68
CA LEU A 150 8.44 -21.43 7.65
C LEU A 150 9.43 -22.60 7.50
N GLN A 151 8.93 -23.83 7.33
CA GLN A 151 9.77 -24.98 7.04
C GLN A 151 10.23 -24.95 5.57
N PRO A 152 11.39 -25.57 5.26
CA PRO A 152 11.78 -25.76 3.88
C PRO A 152 10.67 -26.44 3.08
N ILE A 153 10.42 -25.94 1.86
CA ILE A 153 9.40 -26.51 0.98
C ILE A 153 9.81 -27.94 0.62
N ALA A 154 8.93 -28.88 0.94
CA ALA A 154 9.10 -30.29 0.61
C ALA A 154 7.98 -30.74 -0.32
N ARG A 155 8.30 -31.69 -1.22
CA ARG A 155 7.28 -32.35 -2.03
C ARG A 155 6.61 -33.43 -1.20
N PRO A 156 5.33 -33.27 -0.81
CA PRO A 156 4.66 -34.29 0.00
C PRO A 156 4.38 -35.54 -0.82
N ALA A 157 4.32 -36.70 -0.14
CA ALA A 157 3.82 -37.89 -0.76
C ALA A 157 2.33 -37.76 -1.09
N LEU A 158 1.90 -38.27 -2.25
CA LEU A 158 0.48 -38.27 -2.59
C LEU A 158 -0.29 -39.17 -1.58
N PRO A 159 -1.41 -38.67 -1.06
CA PRO A 159 -2.22 -39.44 -0.16
C PRO A 159 -2.87 -40.63 -0.90
N PRO A 160 -3.06 -41.79 -0.24
CA PRO A 160 -3.84 -42.88 -0.81
C PRO A 160 -5.30 -42.44 -0.94
N VAL A 161 -5.93 -42.78 -2.07
CA VAL A 161 -7.33 -42.54 -2.35
C VAL A 161 -8.03 -43.83 -2.78
N THR A 162 -9.32 -43.92 -2.51
CA THR A 162 -10.12 -45.12 -2.84
C THR A 162 -10.40 -45.16 -4.32
N ASP A 163 -10.80 -44.07 -4.92
CA ASP A 163 -11.01 -43.96 -6.36
C ASP A 163 -9.76 -43.42 -7.07
N ALA A 164 -8.83 -44.31 -7.37
CA ALA A 164 -7.58 -43.96 -8.03
C ALA A 164 -7.76 -43.48 -9.51
N LYS A 165 -8.96 -43.54 -10.07
CA LYS A 165 -9.23 -43.13 -11.47
C LYS A 165 -9.71 -41.67 -11.54
N TRP A 166 -10.24 -41.11 -10.47
CA TRP A 166 -10.78 -39.77 -10.49
C TRP A 166 -9.68 -38.68 -10.56
N PRO A 167 -8.54 -38.79 -9.82
CA PRO A 167 -7.48 -37.79 -9.89
C PRO A 167 -6.83 -37.77 -11.27
N ARG A 168 -6.70 -36.58 -11.85
CA ARG A 168 -5.95 -36.31 -13.08
C ARG A 168 -4.51 -35.93 -12.80
N ASP A 169 -4.28 -35.31 -11.65
CA ASP A 169 -2.95 -34.92 -11.17
C ASP A 169 -2.81 -35.08 -9.65
N GLY A 170 -1.65 -34.64 -9.12
CA GLY A 170 -1.38 -34.76 -7.68
C GLY A 170 -2.28 -33.88 -6.81
N LEU A 171 -2.74 -32.73 -7.30
CA LEU A 171 -3.63 -31.85 -6.54
C LEU A 171 -5.00 -32.51 -6.33
N ASP A 172 -5.51 -33.15 -7.36
CA ASP A 172 -6.76 -33.90 -7.29
C ASP A 172 -6.70 -35.00 -6.22
N ALA A 173 -5.55 -35.67 -6.07
CA ALA A 173 -5.37 -36.71 -5.05
C ALA A 173 -5.53 -36.14 -3.63
N PHE A 174 -4.99 -34.94 -3.35
CA PHE A 174 -5.16 -34.27 -2.05
C PHE A 174 -6.61 -33.85 -1.82
N VAL A 175 -7.29 -33.33 -2.86
CA VAL A 175 -8.70 -32.94 -2.77
C VAL A 175 -9.57 -34.17 -2.52
N LEU A 176 -9.37 -35.25 -3.28
CA LEU A 176 -10.15 -36.48 -3.14
C LEU A 176 -9.95 -37.12 -1.77
N ALA A 177 -8.70 -37.24 -1.31
CA ALA A 177 -8.42 -37.79 0.02
C ALA A 177 -9.16 -37.02 1.13
N LYS A 178 -9.27 -35.70 1.00
CA LYS A 178 -10.01 -34.89 1.97
C LYS A 178 -11.52 -35.11 1.87
N LEU A 179 -12.05 -35.22 0.65
CA LEU A 179 -13.46 -35.55 0.43
C LEU A 179 -13.81 -36.91 1.03
N GLU A 180 -12.99 -37.94 0.75
CA GLU A 180 -13.18 -39.30 1.30
C GLU A 180 -13.12 -39.34 2.82
N GLN A 181 -12.19 -38.56 3.41
CA GLN A 181 -12.10 -38.43 4.88
C GLN A 181 -13.39 -37.87 5.50
N GLU A 182 -14.05 -36.92 4.81
CA GLU A 182 -15.32 -36.32 5.25
C GLU A 182 -16.55 -37.16 4.80
N GLY A 183 -16.35 -38.32 4.17
CA GLY A 183 -17.45 -39.15 3.64
C GLY A 183 -18.19 -38.53 2.45
N LEU A 184 -17.53 -37.65 1.73
CA LEU A 184 -18.08 -36.96 0.56
C LEU A 184 -17.53 -37.57 -0.74
N ALA A 185 -18.32 -37.51 -1.79
CA ALA A 185 -17.89 -37.85 -3.15
C ALA A 185 -17.78 -36.60 -4.02
N PRO A 186 -16.88 -36.60 -5.02
CA PRO A 186 -16.84 -35.53 -6.02
C PRO A 186 -18.19 -35.39 -6.72
N ALA A 187 -18.53 -34.13 -7.07
CA ALA A 187 -19.69 -33.87 -7.92
C ALA A 187 -19.47 -34.44 -9.32
N ARG A 188 -20.57 -34.62 -10.09
CA ARG A 188 -20.50 -35.02 -11.50
C ARG A 188 -19.75 -33.94 -12.29
N ASP A 189 -19.03 -34.40 -13.35
CA ASP A 189 -18.40 -33.50 -14.29
C ASP A 189 -19.45 -32.58 -14.94
N ALA A 190 -19.05 -31.32 -15.15
CA ALA A 190 -19.88 -30.36 -15.85
C ALA A 190 -20.08 -30.79 -17.31
N ASP A 191 -21.26 -30.49 -17.87
CA ASP A 191 -21.47 -30.57 -19.30
C ASP A 191 -20.55 -29.59 -20.05
N ARG A 192 -20.34 -29.83 -21.34
CA ARG A 192 -19.40 -29.05 -22.16
C ARG A 192 -19.72 -27.57 -22.22
N TYR A 193 -21.00 -27.18 -22.25
CA TYR A 193 -21.39 -25.77 -22.24
C TYR A 193 -21.04 -25.12 -20.90
N THR A 194 -21.39 -25.76 -19.80
CA THR A 194 -21.09 -25.29 -18.45
C THR A 194 -19.57 -25.18 -18.22
N LEU A 195 -18.80 -26.16 -18.72
CA LEU A 195 -17.34 -26.17 -18.63
C LEU A 195 -16.73 -24.98 -19.37
N LEU A 196 -17.13 -24.78 -20.66
CA LEU A 196 -16.67 -23.63 -21.44
C LEU A 196 -17.01 -22.31 -20.79
N ARG A 197 -18.26 -22.15 -20.34
CA ARG A 197 -18.69 -20.92 -19.66
C ARG A 197 -17.87 -20.62 -18.42
N ARG A 198 -17.59 -21.63 -17.61
CA ARG A 198 -16.78 -21.46 -16.37
C ARG A 198 -15.36 -21.03 -16.73
N VAL A 199 -14.67 -21.77 -17.59
CA VAL A 199 -13.27 -21.46 -17.90
C VAL A 199 -13.12 -20.10 -18.59
N THR A 200 -14.05 -19.72 -19.49
CA THR A 200 -14.02 -18.40 -20.13
C THR A 200 -14.20 -17.30 -19.11
N PHE A 201 -15.19 -17.45 -18.21
CA PHE A 201 -15.44 -16.47 -17.17
C PHE A 201 -14.28 -16.37 -16.16
N ASP A 202 -13.71 -17.48 -15.76
CA ASP A 202 -12.60 -17.51 -14.80
C ASP A 202 -11.33 -16.86 -15.37
N LEU A 203 -11.01 -17.13 -16.64
CA LEU A 203 -9.80 -16.64 -17.27
C LEU A 203 -9.92 -15.21 -17.83
N THR A 204 -11.11 -14.80 -18.31
CA THR A 204 -11.27 -13.49 -18.98
C THR A 204 -12.30 -12.58 -18.30
N GLY A 205 -13.12 -13.10 -17.39
CA GLY A 205 -14.24 -12.37 -16.80
C GLY A 205 -15.45 -12.17 -17.73
N LEU A 206 -15.42 -12.77 -18.91
CA LEU A 206 -16.44 -12.62 -19.96
C LEU A 206 -17.19 -13.93 -20.20
N GLN A 207 -18.32 -13.85 -20.87
CA GLN A 207 -19.04 -15.02 -21.38
C GLN A 207 -18.45 -15.43 -22.72
N PRO A 208 -18.45 -16.73 -23.06
CA PRO A 208 -18.07 -17.17 -24.40
C PRO A 208 -19.08 -16.65 -25.46
N THR A 209 -18.59 -16.35 -26.65
CA THR A 209 -19.46 -15.96 -27.77
C THR A 209 -20.24 -17.17 -28.32
N PRO A 210 -21.33 -16.97 -29.07
CA PRO A 210 -22.06 -18.05 -29.71
C PRO A 210 -21.17 -18.92 -30.62
N GLU A 211 -20.24 -18.30 -31.35
CA GLU A 211 -19.30 -18.96 -32.25
C GLU A 211 -18.30 -19.82 -31.46
N GLU A 212 -17.82 -19.35 -30.33
CA GLU A 212 -16.94 -20.13 -29.45
C GLU A 212 -17.64 -21.30 -28.80
N ILE A 213 -18.92 -21.14 -28.46
CA ILE A 213 -19.77 -22.23 -27.94
C ILE A 213 -19.94 -23.30 -29.03
N GLU A 214 -20.32 -22.90 -30.22
CA GLU A 214 -20.53 -23.84 -31.35
C GLU A 214 -19.24 -24.58 -31.70
N ALA A 215 -18.12 -23.87 -31.79
CA ALA A 215 -16.81 -24.45 -32.09
C ALA A 215 -16.41 -25.49 -31.04
N PHE A 216 -16.55 -25.17 -29.74
CA PHE A 216 -16.17 -26.11 -28.69
C PHE A 216 -17.10 -27.31 -28.58
N ILE A 217 -18.43 -27.11 -28.69
CA ILE A 217 -19.40 -28.22 -28.63
C ILE A 217 -19.20 -29.22 -29.79
N ASN A 218 -18.85 -28.74 -30.97
CA ASN A 218 -18.62 -29.55 -32.15
C ASN A 218 -17.24 -30.23 -32.21
N ASP A 219 -16.24 -29.67 -31.51
CA ASP A 219 -14.90 -30.26 -31.40
C ASP A 219 -14.91 -31.47 -30.46
N ARG A 220 -14.83 -32.69 -31.03
CA ARG A 220 -14.85 -33.97 -30.30
C ARG A 220 -13.46 -34.51 -30.00
N SER A 221 -12.40 -33.76 -30.28
CA SER A 221 -11.04 -34.21 -30.01
C SER A 221 -10.72 -34.17 -28.51
N ASP A 222 -9.80 -35.01 -28.11
CA ASP A 222 -9.37 -35.12 -26.70
C ASP A 222 -8.71 -33.82 -26.19
N LEU A 223 -8.12 -33.03 -27.09
CA LEU A 223 -7.45 -31.75 -26.76
C LEU A 223 -8.35 -30.52 -26.93
N ALA A 224 -9.66 -30.71 -27.11
CA ALA A 224 -10.59 -29.60 -27.35
C ALA A 224 -10.60 -28.59 -26.18
N TYR A 225 -10.52 -29.08 -24.94
CA TYR A 225 -10.54 -28.22 -23.74
C TYR A 225 -9.22 -27.48 -23.54
N GLU A 226 -8.11 -28.15 -23.73
CA GLU A 226 -6.77 -27.56 -23.64
C GLU A 226 -6.61 -26.41 -24.65
N ARG A 227 -7.06 -26.59 -25.90
CA ARG A 227 -7.05 -25.52 -26.92
C ARG A 227 -7.89 -24.31 -26.52
N VAL A 228 -9.00 -24.51 -25.83
CA VAL A 228 -9.78 -23.41 -25.29
C VAL A 228 -8.99 -22.68 -24.21
N ILE A 229 -8.35 -23.40 -23.29
CA ILE A 229 -7.53 -22.79 -22.22
C ILE A 229 -6.39 -22.00 -22.83
N ASP A 230 -5.63 -22.58 -23.76
CA ASP A 230 -4.48 -21.91 -24.41
C ASP A 230 -4.93 -20.60 -25.07
N ARG A 231 -6.00 -20.64 -25.86
CA ARG A 231 -6.58 -19.46 -26.50
C ARG A 231 -7.01 -18.38 -25.48
N LEU A 232 -7.59 -18.77 -24.35
CA LEU A 232 -8.05 -17.84 -23.34
C LEU A 232 -6.87 -17.21 -22.58
N LEU A 233 -5.80 -17.98 -22.33
CA LEU A 233 -4.57 -17.49 -21.73
C LEU A 233 -3.83 -16.51 -22.65
N GLU A 234 -3.89 -16.69 -23.96
CA GLU A 234 -3.33 -15.77 -24.95
C GLU A 234 -4.21 -14.52 -25.17
N SER A 235 -5.45 -14.53 -24.67
CA SER A 235 -6.36 -13.40 -24.83
C SER A 235 -5.92 -12.19 -23.98
N PRO A 236 -5.96 -10.95 -24.54
CA PRO A 236 -5.76 -9.74 -23.73
C PRO A 236 -6.69 -9.65 -22.52
N GLY A 237 -7.88 -10.23 -22.58
CA GLY A 237 -8.83 -10.30 -21.47
C GLY A 237 -8.32 -11.08 -20.26
N PHE A 238 -7.33 -11.96 -20.44
CA PHE A 238 -6.69 -12.65 -19.33
C PHE A 238 -6.00 -11.68 -18.37
N GLY A 239 -5.16 -10.79 -18.89
CA GLY A 239 -4.49 -9.78 -18.07
C GLY A 239 -5.48 -8.81 -17.42
N ASP A 240 -6.52 -8.37 -18.17
CA ASP A 240 -7.57 -7.51 -17.60
C ASP A 240 -8.29 -8.17 -16.42
N ARG A 241 -8.56 -9.46 -16.54
CA ARG A 241 -9.22 -10.25 -15.48
C ARG A 241 -8.31 -10.49 -14.28
N TRP A 242 -7.09 -10.97 -14.51
CA TRP A 242 -6.21 -11.43 -13.45
C TRP A 242 -5.47 -10.29 -12.76
N ALA A 243 -5.19 -9.19 -13.45
CA ALA A 243 -4.67 -7.98 -12.82
C ALA A 243 -5.60 -7.42 -11.74
N ARG A 244 -6.92 -7.67 -11.80
CA ARG A 244 -7.86 -7.23 -10.75
C ARG A 244 -7.55 -7.86 -9.40
N HIS A 245 -7.17 -9.14 -9.37
CA HIS A 245 -6.75 -9.79 -8.13
C HIS A 245 -5.52 -9.12 -7.54
N TRP A 246 -4.58 -8.70 -8.40
CA TRP A 246 -3.42 -7.93 -7.97
C TRP A 246 -3.80 -6.54 -7.49
N PHE A 247 -4.73 -5.87 -8.13
CA PHE A 247 -5.19 -4.53 -7.73
C PHE A 247 -5.87 -4.55 -6.37
N ASP A 248 -6.64 -5.58 -6.06
CA ASP A 248 -7.25 -5.77 -4.74
C ASP A 248 -6.18 -5.95 -3.66
N LEU A 249 -5.14 -6.76 -3.92
CA LEU A 249 -4.03 -6.97 -2.99
C LEU A 249 -3.19 -5.70 -2.81
N SER A 250 -2.86 -5.00 -3.91
CA SER A 250 -2.02 -3.81 -3.90
C SER A 250 -2.75 -2.54 -3.49
N CYS A 251 -4.05 -2.62 -3.17
CA CYS A 251 -4.89 -1.47 -2.85
C CYS A 251 -4.82 -0.39 -3.94
N TYR A 252 -4.87 -0.80 -5.22
CA TYR A 252 -4.85 0.13 -6.33
C TYR A 252 -6.06 1.06 -6.32
N ALA A 253 -5.80 2.35 -6.47
CA ALA A 253 -6.83 3.34 -6.69
C ALA A 253 -6.30 4.51 -7.52
N ASP A 254 -7.18 5.16 -8.28
CA ASP A 254 -6.85 6.40 -9.00
C ASP A 254 -6.86 7.62 -8.06
N LEU A 255 -7.38 7.48 -6.84
CA LEU A 255 -7.45 8.54 -5.83
C LEU A 255 -6.58 8.17 -4.64
N ALA A 256 -5.77 9.12 -4.16
CA ALA A 256 -4.90 8.95 -3.00
C ALA A 256 -5.58 9.31 -1.68
N ASP A 257 -6.42 10.32 -1.66
CA ASP A 257 -7.01 10.87 -0.45
C ASP A 257 -8.53 10.72 -0.48
N ILE A 258 -9.08 9.91 0.43
CA ILE A 258 -10.53 9.69 0.56
C ILE A 258 -11.26 10.99 0.94
N GLN A 259 -10.62 11.87 1.69
CA GLN A 259 -11.22 13.13 2.15
C GLN A 259 -11.06 14.26 1.13
N GLY A 260 -9.95 14.28 0.40
CA GLY A 260 -9.58 15.37 -0.50
C GLY A 260 -9.78 15.08 -1.99
N ASN A 261 -10.16 13.87 -2.40
CA ASN A 261 -10.31 13.45 -3.79
C ASN A 261 -9.08 13.79 -4.66
N VAL A 262 -7.87 13.52 -4.15
CA VAL A 262 -6.62 13.79 -4.87
C VAL A 262 -6.41 12.74 -5.93
N LEU A 263 -6.50 13.14 -7.20
CA LEU A 263 -6.25 12.26 -8.33
C LEU A 263 -4.75 11.95 -8.46
N ILE A 264 -4.41 10.67 -8.49
CA ILE A 264 -3.08 10.18 -8.86
C ILE A 264 -3.02 10.11 -10.39
N ARG A 265 -2.56 11.18 -11.03
CA ARG A 265 -2.63 11.36 -12.49
C ARG A 265 -2.05 10.20 -13.31
N ASP A 266 -1.01 9.57 -12.81
CA ASP A 266 -0.27 8.52 -13.52
C ASP A 266 -0.54 7.11 -13.00
N ALA A 267 -1.55 6.92 -12.11
CA ALA A 267 -1.91 5.60 -11.57
C ALA A 267 -2.26 4.58 -12.68
N TRP A 268 -2.93 5.04 -13.75
CA TRP A 268 -3.26 4.22 -14.91
C TRP A 268 -2.04 3.55 -15.55
N ARG A 269 -0.85 4.17 -15.50
CA ARG A 269 0.38 3.57 -16.06
C ARG A 269 0.75 2.30 -15.31
N TYR A 270 0.62 2.34 -13.97
CA TYR A 270 0.85 1.17 -13.14
C TYR A 270 -0.18 0.08 -13.43
N ARG A 271 -1.48 0.44 -13.57
CA ARG A 271 -2.53 -0.49 -13.95
C ARG A 271 -2.20 -1.19 -15.27
N ASP A 272 -1.89 -0.43 -16.30
CA ASP A 272 -1.61 -0.95 -17.64
C ASP A 272 -0.32 -1.80 -17.64
N HIS A 273 0.69 -1.44 -16.84
CA HIS A 273 1.88 -2.25 -16.63
C HIS A 273 1.55 -3.62 -16.02
N VAL A 274 0.72 -3.66 -14.99
CA VAL A 274 0.31 -4.92 -14.35
C VAL A 274 -0.47 -5.80 -15.33
N ILE A 275 -1.44 -5.24 -16.06
CA ILE A 275 -2.19 -5.97 -17.09
C ILE A 275 -1.24 -6.56 -18.15
N ALA A 276 -0.29 -5.75 -18.63
CA ALA A 276 0.70 -6.19 -19.60
C ALA A 276 1.63 -7.28 -19.05
N ALA A 277 2.00 -7.22 -17.76
CA ALA A 277 2.83 -8.23 -17.12
C ALA A 277 2.12 -9.59 -17.05
N PHE A 278 0.83 -9.62 -16.70
CA PHE A 278 0.02 -10.85 -16.73
C PHE A 278 -0.14 -11.39 -18.15
N ASN A 279 -0.42 -10.55 -19.15
CA ASN A 279 -0.53 -10.98 -20.56
C ASN A 279 0.79 -11.44 -21.15
N ALA A 280 1.92 -11.01 -20.61
CA ALA A 280 3.25 -11.44 -21.02
C ALA A 280 3.76 -12.67 -20.26
N ASP A 281 2.94 -13.24 -19.37
CA ASP A 281 3.33 -14.32 -18.46
C ASP A 281 4.68 -14.03 -17.77
N GLN A 282 4.82 -12.79 -17.24
CA GLN A 282 6.07 -12.35 -16.62
C GLN A 282 6.37 -13.21 -15.39
N PRO A 283 7.59 -13.78 -15.27
CA PRO A 283 7.98 -14.54 -14.08
C PRO A 283 7.74 -13.76 -12.79
N LEU A 284 7.11 -14.42 -11.81
CA LEU A 284 6.64 -13.78 -10.58
C LEU A 284 7.77 -13.15 -9.76
N ASP A 285 8.92 -13.79 -9.69
CA ASP A 285 10.12 -13.27 -9.03
C ASP A 285 10.58 -11.94 -9.65
N ARG A 286 10.64 -11.85 -10.97
CA ARG A 286 10.95 -10.63 -11.68
C ARG A 286 9.88 -9.56 -11.46
N PHE A 287 8.62 -9.94 -11.52
CA PHE A 287 7.51 -9.03 -11.25
C PHE A 287 7.61 -8.41 -9.85
N ILE A 288 7.90 -9.23 -8.82
CA ILE A 288 8.11 -8.76 -7.43
C ILE A 288 9.31 -7.81 -7.34
N HIS A 289 10.45 -8.16 -7.93
CA HIS A 289 11.64 -7.31 -7.90
C HIS A 289 11.36 -5.94 -8.53
N GLU A 290 10.65 -5.89 -9.66
CA GLU A 290 10.29 -4.64 -10.34
C GLU A 290 9.32 -3.79 -9.51
N GLN A 291 8.39 -4.41 -8.75
CA GLN A 291 7.46 -3.69 -7.87
C GLN A 291 8.17 -2.99 -6.70
N ILE A 292 9.21 -3.62 -6.16
CA ILE A 292 9.89 -3.12 -4.95
C ILE A 292 11.07 -2.21 -5.28
N ALA A 293 11.85 -2.56 -6.31
CA ALA A 293 13.14 -1.93 -6.61
C ALA A 293 13.39 -1.77 -8.12
N GLY A 294 12.34 -1.63 -8.92
CA GLY A 294 12.44 -1.55 -10.37
C GLY A 294 13.33 -0.40 -10.84
N ASP A 295 13.31 0.73 -10.14
CA ASP A 295 14.15 1.88 -10.42
C ASP A 295 15.66 1.63 -10.16
N LEU A 296 16.01 0.59 -9.43
CA LEU A 296 17.39 0.21 -9.11
C LEU A 296 17.91 -0.94 -10.00
N LEU A 297 17.05 -1.59 -10.76
CA LEU A 297 17.42 -2.74 -11.58
C LEU A 297 18.20 -2.32 -12.84
N PRO A 298 19.12 -3.16 -13.33
CA PRO A 298 19.74 -2.97 -14.63
C PRO A 298 18.71 -3.07 -15.76
N TYR A 299 18.95 -2.41 -16.86
CA TYR A 299 18.08 -2.42 -18.03
C TYR A 299 18.90 -2.47 -19.33
N GLU A 300 18.31 -3.10 -20.34
CA GLU A 300 18.94 -3.25 -21.66
C GLU A 300 18.55 -2.11 -22.61
N ASN A 301 17.36 -1.55 -22.41
CA ASN A 301 16.82 -0.48 -23.25
C ASN A 301 15.89 0.44 -22.47
N ILE A 302 15.57 1.59 -23.07
CA ILE A 302 14.75 2.63 -22.46
C ILE A 302 13.32 2.13 -22.15
N GLU A 303 12.78 1.26 -22.98
CA GLU A 303 11.42 0.71 -22.80
C GLU A 303 11.35 -0.14 -21.53
N GLN A 304 12.34 -1.02 -21.33
CA GLN A 304 12.48 -1.80 -20.11
C GLN A 304 12.65 -0.89 -18.89
N ARG A 305 13.53 0.13 -18.99
CA ARG A 305 13.69 1.11 -17.92
C ARG A 305 12.41 1.79 -17.52
N ARG A 306 11.59 2.19 -18.49
CA ARG A 306 10.28 2.79 -18.25
C ARG A 306 9.35 1.83 -17.50
N LYS A 307 9.27 0.56 -17.94
CA LYS A 307 8.46 -0.48 -17.28
C LYS A 307 8.88 -0.68 -15.82
N GLN A 308 10.19 -0.77 -15.58
CA GLN A 308 10.76 -0.93 -14.24
C GLN A 308 10.42 0.27 -13.32
N ILE A 309 10.52 1.50 -13.82
CA ILE A 309 10.14 2.70 -13.05
C ILE A 309 8.63 2.70 -12.78
N ILE A 310 7.79 2.37 -13.77
CA ILE A 310 6.33 2.32 -13.61
C ILE A 310 5.94 1.27 -12.56
N ALA A 311 6.61 0.13 -12.53
CA ALA A 311 6.36 -0.93 -11.56
C ALA A 311 6.50 -0.45 -10.11
N THR A 312 7.45 0.46 -9.81
CA THR A 312 7.61 1.03 -8.46
C THR A 312 6.42 1.88 -8.00
N GLY A 313 5.47 2.19 -8.90
CA GLY A 313 4.17 2.73 -8.54
C GLY A 313 3.44 1.92 -7.47
N PHE A 314 3.76 0.63 -7.35
CA PHE A 314 3.34 -0.23 -6.25
C PHE A 314 3.57 0.39 -4.88
N LEU A 315 4.70 1.05 -4.66
CA LEU A 315 5.06 1.69 -3.39
C LEU A 315 4.40 3.07 -3.20
N ALA A 316 3.93 3.70 -4.29
CA ALA A 316 3.42 5.06 -4.28
C ALA A 316 1.88 5.15 -4.33
N ILE A 317 1.18 4.09 -4.71
CA ILE A 317 -0.28 4.04 -4.78
C ILE A 317 -0.80 3.45 -3.47
N GLY A 318 -1.77 4.11 -2.83
CA GLY A 318 -2.36 3.63 -1.60
C GLY A 318 -3.31 4.64 -0.96
N PRO A 319 -4.01 4.24 0.11
CA PRO A 319 -5.01 5.06 0.78
C PRO A 319 -4.34 6.09 1.72
N TRP A 320 -3.52 6.98 1.17
CA TRP A 320 -2.83 8.01 1.94
C TRP A 320 -3.78 9.12 2.36
N THR A 321 -3.61 9.65 3.56
CA THR A 321 -4.21 10.92 3.97
C THR A 321 -3.21 12.05 3.69
N LEU A 322 -3.18 12.51 2.45
CA LEU A 322 -2.23 13.54 2.00
C LEU A 322 -2.47 14.91 2.67
N GLN A 323 -3.65 15.13 3.22
CA GLN A 323 -4.01 16.30 3.99
C GLN A 323 -3.61 16.11 5.46
N ASN A 324 -2.33 16.28 5.78
CA ASN A 324 -1.81 16.11 7.13
C ASN A 324 -0.90 17.28 7.52
N TYR A 325 -1.16 17.89 8.68
CA TYR A 325 -0.32 18.95 9.24
C TYR A 325 1.01 18.43 9.78
N ILE A 326 1.05 17.18 10.26
CA ILE A 326 2.23 16.56 10.84
C ILE A 326 2.91 15.71 9.75
N LYS A 327 3.84 16.32 9.00
CA LYS A 327 4.49 15.66 7.87
C LYS A 327 5.25 14.38 8.25
N GLY A 328 5.94 14.40 9.39
CA GLY A 328 6.62 13.20 9.89
C GLY A 328 5.67 12.05 10.23
N GLN A 329 4.42 12.34 10.62
CA GLN A 329 3.41 11.31 10.82
C GLN A 329 2.95 10.72 9.47
N LEU A 330 2.73 11.58 8.46
CA LEU A 330 2.40 11.12 7.12
C LEU A 330 3.48 10.21 6.54
N ASP A 331 4.75 10.61 6.64
CA ASP A 331 5.87 9.80 6.15
C ASP A 331 5.94 8.44 6.86
N ALA A 332 5.74 8.42 8.18
CA ALA A 332 5.71 7.19 8.96
C ALA A 332 4.51 6.29 8.59
N ASP A 333 3.36 6.86 8.27
CA ASP A 333 2.17 6.12 7.86
C ASP A 333 2.32 5.58 6.44
N VAL A 334 2.95 6.33 5.52
CA VAL A 334 3.30 5.83 4.18
C VAL A 334 4.23 4.63 4.28
N VAL A 335 5.28 4.72 5.08
CA VAL A 335 6.22 3.60 5.30
C VAL A 335 5.52 2.40 5.92
N ASP A 336 4.65 2.60 6.90
CA ASP A 336 3.87 1.54 7.53
C ASP A 336 2.99 0.80 6.51
N HIS A 337 2.31 1.54 5.65
CA HIS A 337 1.51 0.95 4.56
C HIS A 337 2.35 0.17 3.53
N GLN A 338 3.56 0.66 3.22
CA GLN A 338 4.48 -0.06 2.31
C GLN A 338 4.90 -1.39 2.93
N ILE A 339 5.27 -1.41 4.21
CA ILE A 339 5.64 -2.61 4.96
C ILE A 339 4.46 -3.58 5.06
N ASP A 340 3.27 -3.08 5.43
CA ASP A 340 2.07 -3.92 5.55
C ASP A 340 1.71 -4.59 4.22
N ARG A 341 1.76 -3.84 3.13
CA ARG A 341 1.49 -4.34 1.78
C ARG A 341 2.47 -5.43 1.38
N ILE A 342 3.77 -5.19 1.55
CA ILE A 342 4.81 -6.19 1.26
C ILE A 342 4.62 -7.43 2.12
N GLY A 343 4.37 -7.26 3.42
CA GLY A 343 4.11 -8.36 4.33
C GLY A 343 2.92 -9.21 3.90
N ARG A 344 1.79 -8.59 3.63
CA ARG A 344 0.55 -9.30 3.25
C ARG A 344 0.65 -9.99 1.90
N ILE A 345 1.20 -9.31 0.90
CA ILE A 345 1.21 -9.80 -0.48
C ILE A 345 2.29 -10.85 -0.69
N PHE A 346 3.51 -10.60 -0.23
CA PHE A 346 4.65 -11.45 -0.55
C PHE A 346 4.97 -12.48 0.54
N LEU A 347 4.67 -12.16 1.80
CA LEU A 347 5.00 -13.03 2.93
C LEU A 347 3.76 -13.67 3.59
N GLY A 348 2.55 -13.22 3.27
CA GLY A 348 1.33 -13.66 3.93
C GLY A 348 1.27 -13.26 5.41
N GLN A 349 1.97 -12.19 5.81
CA GLN A 349 2.12 -11.75 7.20
C GLN A 349 1.67 -10.31 7.40
N THR A 350 1.12 -10.00 8.58
CA THR A 350 0.66 -8.66 8.94
C THR A 350 1.76 -7.89 9.67
N LEU A 351 2.83 -7.51 8.94
CA LEU A 351 4.04 -6.91 9.52
C LEU A 351 3.78 -5.62 10.30
N SER A 352 2.75 -4.83 9.95
CA SER A 352 2.36 -3.60 10.67
C SER A 352 2.08 -3.83 12.15
N CYS A 353 1.67 -5.03 12.57
CA CYS A 353 1.47 -5.35 13.98
C CYS A 353 2.76 -5.16 14.78
N ALA A 354 3.91 -5.41 14.15
CA ALA A 354 5.21 -5.27 14.78
C ALA A 354 5.68 -3.82 14.94
N ARG A 355 4.94 -2.82 14.44
CA ARG A 355 5.21 -1.39 14.66
C ARG A 355 5.23 -1.00 16.13
N CYS A 356 4.35 -1.60 16.94
CA CYS A 356 4.16 -1.23 18.34
C CYS A 356 4.67 -2.28 19.33
N HIS A 357 4.67 -3.56 18.96
CA HIS A 357 5.07 -4.68 19.79
C HIS A 357 5.43 -5.85 18.89
N ASP A 358 6.15 -6.83 19.40
CA ASP A 358 6.47 -8.05 18.66
C ASP A 358 5.19 -8.74 18.17
N HIS A 359 5.23 -9.29 16.96
CA HIS A 359 4.04 -9.88 16.34
C HIS A 359 3.50 -11.03 17.19
N LYS A 360 2.19 -11.10 17.32
CA LYS A 360 1.56 -12.05 18.26
C LYS A 360 1.65 -13.51 17.80
N PHE A 361 1.61 -13.77 16.50
CA PHE A 361 1.50 -15.11 15.93
C PHE A 361 2.66 -15.49 15.02
N ASP A 362 3.41 -14.53 14.53
CA ASP A 362 4.54 -14.72 13.64
C ASP A 362 5.85 -14.32 14.33
N PRO A 363 6.99 -14.93 13.99
CA PRO A 363 8.29 -14.61 14.60
C PRO A 363 8.87 -13.31 14.05
N VAL A 364 8.11 -12.21 14.15
CA VAL A 364 8.46 -10.89 13.68
C VAL A 364 8.59 -9.93 14.86
N PRO A 365 9.78 -9.67 15.36
CA PRO A 365 10.00 -8.72 16.44
C PRO A 365 9.88 -7.29 15.93
N THR A 366 9.55 -6.37 16.82
CA THR A 366 9.46 -4.93 16.55
C THR A 366 10.73 -4.36 15.89
N ARG A 367 11.90 -4.85 16.27
CA ARG A 367 13.18 -4.42 15.66
C ARG A 367 13.23 -4.68 14.15
N ASP A 368 12.64 -5.80 13.69
CA ASP A 368 12.66 -6.17 12.26
C ASP A 368 11.73 -5.27 11.46
N TYR A 369 10.59 -4.87 12.05
CA TYR A 369 9.74 -3.82 11.49
C TYR A 369 10.52 -2.51 11.26
N TYR A 370 11.26 -2.03 12.27
CA TYR A 370 12.04 -0.79 12.14
C TYR A 370 13.26 -0.93 11.23
N SER A 371 13.81 -2.13 11.08
CA SER A 371 14.83 -2.41 10.08
C SER A 371 14.30 -2.24 8.66
N LEU A 372 13.10 -2.78 8.38
CA LEU A 372 12.39 -2.55 7.10
C LEU A 372 12.01 -1.09 6.92
N ALA A 373 11.50 -0.44 7.97
CA ALA A 373 11.15 0.97 7.92
C ALA A 373 12.36 1.84 7.53
N GLY A 374 13.56 1.51 8.01
CA GLY A 374 14.80 2.19 7.63
C GLY A 374 15.07 2.14 6.12
N ILE A 375 14.72 1.04 5.45
CA ILE A 375 14.84 0.91 3.99
C ILE A 375 13.86 1.88 3.30
N PHE A 376 12.59 1.87 3.68
CA PHE A 376 11.55 2.67 3.03
C PHE A 376 11.65 4.17 3.36
N HIS A 377 12.21 4.56 4.51
CA HIS A 377 12.53 5.95 4.79
C HIS A 377 13.58 6.55 3.84
N SER A 378 14.35 5.74 3.13
CA SER A 378 15.25 6.19 2.06
C SER A 378 14.54 6.44 0.73
N THR A 379 13.27 6.04 0.59
CA THR A 379 12.44 6.20 -0.60
C THR A 379 11.63 7.49 -0.51
N ARG A 380 11.69 8.33 -1.55
CA ARG A 380 10.88 9.54 -1.60
C ARG A 380 9.53 9.24 -2.27
N THR A 381 8.52 8.97 -1.47
CA THR A 381 7.16 8.67 -1.95
C THR A 381 6.27 9.91 -1.95
N THR A 382 6.44 10.78 -0.98
CA THR A 382 5.65 12.02 -0.83
C THR A 382 6.54 13.25 -0.89
N SER A 383 5.96 14.37 -1.32
CA SER A 383 6.58 15.69 -1.29
C SER A 383 5.60 16.72 -0.79
N TYR A 384 6.11 17.77 -0.16
CA TYR A 384 5.32 18.91 0.28
C TYR A 384 6.14 20.19 0.17
N ASP A 385 5.48 21.25 -0.31
CA ASP A 385 6.07 22.56 -0.47
C ASP A 385 5.52 23.50 0.60
N GLY A 386 6.37 23.90 1.55
CA GLY A 386 6.03 24.87 2.59
C GLY A 386 5.14 24.34 3.73
N PRO A 387 4.63 25.22 4.58
CA PRO A 387 3.93 24.89 5.83
C PRO A 387 2.46 24.45 5.66
N GLY A 388 2.01 24.20 4.45
CA GLY A 388 0.62 23.82 4.17
C GLY A 388 0.26 22.41 4.65
N VAL A 389 -1.04 22.12 4.71
CA VAL A 389 -1.58 20.78 5.06
C VAL A 389 -1.39 19.76 3.95
N TRP A 390 -1.36 20.22 2.71
CA TRP A 390 -1.34 19.37 1.54
C TRP A 390 0.05 18.77 1.29
N SER A 391 0.06 17.50 0.95
CA SER A 391 1.21 16.79 0.38
C SER A 391 0.83 16.23 -0.98
N GLN A 392 1.83 15.88 -1.76
CA GLN A 392 1.67 15.30 -3.10
C GLN A 392 2.44 14.00 -3.17
N ILE A 393 2.01 13.09 -4.02
CA ILE A 393 2.82 11.93 -4.40
C ILE A 393 3.96 12.42 -5.28
N THR A 394 5.17 11.99 -5.00
CA THR A 394 6.34 12.33 -5.79
C THR A 394 6.24 11.73 -7.19
N HIS A 395 6.36 12.58 -8.20
CA HIS A 395 6.38 12.16 -9.60
C HIS A 395 7.82 11.99 -10.10
N VAL A 396 8.05 10.91 -10.82
CA VAL A 396 9.32 10.64 -11.50
C VAL A 396 9.10 10.80 -13.00
N THR A 397 9.94 11.60 -13.65
CA THR A 397 9.92 11.73 -15.11
C THR A 397 10.42 10.44 -15.75
N LEU A 398 9.61 9.85 -16.61
CA LEU A 398 10.02 8.67 -17.38
C LEU A 398 11.03 9.09 -18.46
N PRO A 399 12.07 8.25 -18.73
CA PRO A 399 12.97 8.48 -19.86
C PRO A 399 12.19 8.62 -21.17
N GLU A 400 12.60 9.54 -22.02
CA GLU A 400 11.96 9.76 -23.32
C GLU A 400 12.26 8.62 -24.28
N LEU A 401 11.23 8.15 -24.99
CA LEU A 401 11.41 7.22 -26.10
C LEU A 401 11.92 7.98 -27.34
N PRO A 402 12.76 7.35 -28.18
CA PRO A 402 13.19 7.96 -29.45
C PRO A 402 11.97 8.37 -30.28
N GLY A 403 11.99 9.60 -30.80
CA GLY A 403 10.93 10.16 -31.63
C GLY A 403 9.70 10.72 -30.89
N THR A 404 9.61 10.57 -29.55
CA THR A 404 8.46 11.13 -28.78
C THR A 404 8.46 12.65 -28.78
N ALA A 405 9.61 13.30 -28.79
CA ALA A 405 9.69 14.76 -28.84
C ALA A 405 9.10 15.30 -30.16
N ASP A 406 9.47 14.70 -31.28
CA ASP A 406 8.97 15.09 -32.61
C ASP A 406 7.46 14.83 -32.75
N GLU A 407 6.99 13.71 -32.24
CA GLU A 407 5.57 13.37 -32.22
C GLU A 407 4.78 14.30 -31.29
N PHE A 408 5.33 14.66 -30.15
CA PHE A 408 4.75 15.64 -29.23
C PHE A 408 4.64 17.02 -29.89
N GLU A 409 5.67 17.50 -30.56
CA GLU A 409 5.62 18.77 -31.30
C GLU A 409 4.61 18.72 -32.43
N ARG A 410 4.53 17.62 -33.18
CA ARG A 410 3.54 17.42 -34.23
C ARG A 410 2.13 17.52 -33.69
N LEU A 411 1.84 16.77 -32.64
CA LEU A 411 0.52 16.75 -31.99
C LEU A 411 0.17 18.10 -31.37
N THR A 412 1.14 18.77 -30.76
CA THR A 412 0.95 20.12 -30.20
C THR A 412 0.57 21.13 -31.28
N ARG A 413 1.22 21.04 -32.44
CA ARG A 413 0.86 21.88 -33.61
C ARG A 413 -0.54 21.55 -34.11
N GLU A 414 -0.88 20.26 -34.21
CA GLU A 414 -2.19 19.79 -34.67
C GLU A 414 -3.32 20.23 -33.74
N VAL A 415 -3.14 20.03 -32.42
CA VAL A 415 -4.08 20.50 -31.38
C VAL A 415 -4.23 22.04 -31.42
N SER A 416 -3.11 22.77 -31.58
CA SER A 416 -3.14 24.22 -31.67
C SER A 416 -3.89 24.69 -32.90
N GLY A 417 -3.71 24.03 -34.04
CA GLY A 417 -4.45 24.28 -35.26
C GLY A 417 -5.96 24.05 -35.15
N HIS A 418 -6.35 22.95 -34.52
CA HIS A 418 -7.76 22.66 -34.23
C HIS A 418 -8.37 23.69 -33.27
N ARG A 419 -7.61 24.08 -32.25
CA ARG A 419 -8.03 25.12 -31.30
C ARG A 419 -8.26 26.48 -31.99
N GLN A 420 -7.41 26.86 -32.94
CA GLN A 420 -7.60 28.09 -33.72
C GLN A 420 -8.85 27.99 -34.60
N LYS A 421 -9.08 26.86 -35.27
CA LYS A 421 -10.30 26.63 -36.06
C LYS A 421 -11.57 26.73 -35.21
N LEU A 422 -11.59 26.03 -34.06
CA LEU A 422 -12.73 26.08 -33.14
C LEU A 422 -12.97 27.49 -32.58
N ARG A 423 -11.92 28.27 -32.34
CA ARG A 423 -12.08 29.67 -31.92
C ARG A 423 -12.68 30.54 -33.06
N ALA A 424 -12.20 30.38 -34.29
CA ALA A 424 -12.75 31.06 -35.43
C ALA A 424 -14.22 30.70 -35.69
N GLU A 425 -14.58 29.41 -35.55
CA GLU A 425 -15.97 28.95 -35.63
C GLU A 425 -16.84 29.52 -34.51
N LEU A 426 -16.33 29.61 -33.29
CA LEU A 426 -17.02 30.21 -32.14
C LEU A 426 -17.19 31.73 -32.33
N GLU A 427 -16.19 32.41 -32.86
CA GLU A 427 -16.28 33.84 -33.19
C GLU A 427 -17.29 34.08 -34.33
N GLU A 428 -17.34 33.21 -35.33
CA GLU A 428 -18.31 33.28 -36.41
C GLU A 428 -19.73 33.01 -35.91
N LEU A 429 -19.92 31.94 -35.11
CA LEU A 429 -21.20 31.65 -34.45
C LEU A 429 -21.63 32.79 -33.51
N SER A 430 -20.68 33.40 -32.78
CA SER A 430 -20.93 34.55 -31.93
C SER A 430 -21.39 35.76 -32.73
N ARG A 431 -20.80 35.98 -33.93
CA ARG A 431 -21.18 37.06 -34.85
C ARG A 431 -22.56 36.84 -35.48
N GLN A 432 -22.88 35.60 -35.86
CA GLN A 432 -24.21 35.21 -36.40
C GLN A 432 -25.32 35.29 -35.35
N THR A 433 -24.99 35.08 -34.07
CA THR A 433 -25.96 35.16 -32.97
C THR A 433 -26.07 36.53 -32.32
N GLN A 434 -25.35 37.55 -32.81
CA GLN A 434 -25.44 38.95 -32.32
C GLN A 434 -26.82 39.58 -32.47
N GLU A 435 -27.70 39.05 -33.29
CA GLU A 435 -29.09 39.53 -33.43
C GLU A 435 -30.02 39.05 -32.26
N GLN A 436 -29.56 38.13 -31.41
CA GLN A 436 -30.33 37.69 -30.24
C GLN A 436 -29.53 37.96 -28.95
N GLN A 437 -29.93 39.00 -28.23
CA GLN A 437 -29.25 39.50 -27.01
C GLN A 437 -29.03 38.42 -25.89
N PHE A 438 -29.74 37.32 -25.91
CA PHE A 438 -29.66 36.27 -24.92
C PHE A 438 -28.41 35.38 -25.07
N THR A 439 -27.94 35.19 -26.30
CA THR A 439 -26.89 34.21 -26.59
C THR A 439 -25.47 34.76 -26.38
N LYS A 440 -25.30 36.06 -26.40
CA LYS A 440 -23.99 36.71 -26.30
C LYS A 440 -23.29 36.45 -24.95
N LYS A 441 -24.04 36.40 -23.86
CA LYS A 441 -23.52 36.21 -22.51
C LYS A 441 -23.17 34.73 -22.24
N VAL A 442 -24.02 33.79 -22.68
CA VAL A 442 -23.84 32.36 -22.49
C VAL A 442 -22.64 31.83 -23.30
N VAL A 443 -22.47 32.29 -24.56
CA VAL A 443 -21.36 31.89 -25.42
C VAL A 443 -20.03 32.43 -24.91
N SER A 444 -20.02 33.70 -24.43
CA SER A 444 -18.82 34.32 -23.85
C SER A 444 -18.39 33.62 -22.55
N ASP A 445 -19.35 33.28 -21.68
CA ASP A 445 -19.07 32.59 -20.39
C ASP A 445 -18.61 31.14 -20.63
N GLN A 446 -19.14 30.46 -21.65
CA GLN A 446 -18.68 29.12 -22.04
C GLN A 446 -17.30 29.13 -22.69
N ALA A 447 -16.97 30.14 -23.50
CA ALA A 447 -15.65 30.28 -24.10
C ALA A 447 -14.56 30.59 -23.07
N ASN A 448 -14.88 31.34 -22.01
CA ASN A 448 -13.99 31.63 -20.89
C ASN A 448 -13.83 30.44 -19.93
N ALA A 449 -14.84 29.54 -19.83
CA ALA A 449 -14.76 28.34 -19.04
C ALA A 449 -13.93 27.22 -19.70
N LEU A 450 -13.72 27.28 -21.00
CA LEU A 450 -12.90 26.31 -21.76
C LEU A 450 -11.43 26.76 -21.81
N THR A 451 -10.78 26.87 -20.64
CA THR A 451 -9.34 27.10 -20.58
C THR A 451 -8.65 25.73 -20.62
N MET A 452 -8.06 25.40 -21.78
CA MET A 452 -7.14 24.25 -21.87
C MET A 452 -5.91 24.52 -21.01
N LYS A 453 -5.75 23.80 -19.91
CA LYS A 453 -4.44 23.66 -19.28
C LYS A 453 -3.70 22.58 -20.06
N SER A 454 -2.68 23.00 -20.80
CA SER A 454 -1.80 22.12 -21.55
C SER A 454 -0.98 21.26 -20.59
N GLY A 455 -1.47 20.09 -20.33
CA GLY A 455 -0.69 19.01 -19.78
C GLY A 455 -0.88 17.83 -20.71
N VAL A 456 -0.05 17.73 -21.73
CA VAL A 456 -0.01 16.53 -22.58
C VAL A 456 0.95 15.58 -21.91
N ALA A 457 0.42 14.51 -21.30
CA ALA A 457 1.22 13.43 -20.80
C ALA A 457 1.34 12.36 -21.89
N ALA A 458 2.56 12.10 -22.36
CA ALA A 458 2.81 11.02 -23.30
C ALA A 458 2.65 9.67 -22.62
N ASN A 459 1.78 8.81 -23.14
CA ASN A 459 1.52 7.49 -22.61
C ASN A 459 2.52 6.47 -23.16
N GLY A 460 3.27 5.82 -22.29
CA GLY A 460 4.39 4.93 -22.67
C GLY A 460 4.01 3.62 -23.35
N ALA A 461 2.74 3.23 -23.40
CA ALA A 461 2.33 1.92 -23.94
C ALA A 461 1.54 2.02 -25.24
N GLY A 462 1.91 2.94 -26.10
CA GLY A 462 1.31 3.07 -27.42
C GLY A 462 0.24 4.16 -27.48
N ARG A 463 0.67 5.34 -27.77
CA ARG A 463 -0.07 6.35 -28.54
C ARG A 463 -1.38 6.92 -27.98
N GLU A 464 -1.65 6.82 -26.67
CA GLU A 464 -2.75 7.57 -26.07
C GLU A 464 -2.23 8.86 -25.41
N TYR A 465 -2.74 9.98 -25.89
CA TYR A 465 -2.51 11.30 -25.28
C TYR A 465 -3.80 11.73 -24.60
N ARG A 466 -3.77 12.02 -23.32
CA ARG A 466 -4.92 12.61 -22.62
C ARG A 466 -4.79 14.12 -22.59
N VAL A 467 -5.76 14.80 -23.17
CA VAL A 467 -5.97 16.24 -22.97
C VAL A 467 -7.00 16.40 -21.87
N SER A 468 -6.60 16.91 -20.70
CA SER A 468 -7.54 17.21 -19.63
C SER A 468 -8.11 18.62 -19.78
N PHE A 469 -9.42 18.72 -19.72
CA PHE A 469 -10.14 19.99 -19.69
C PHE A 469 -10.47 20.34 -18.24
N ALA A 470 -10.09 21.54 -17.78
CA ALA A 470 -10.58 22.06 -16.51
C ALA A 470 -11.90 22.79 -16.77
N ALA A 471 -13.01 22.13 -16.50
CA ALA A 471 -14.31 22.81 -16.43
C ALA A 471 -14.53 23.32 -15.01
N GLY A 472 -14.90 24.57 -14.84
CA GLY A 472 -15.36 25.10 -13.55
C GLY A 472 -16.67 24.42 -13.12
N PRO A 473 -16.99 24.42 -11.82
CA PRO A 473 -18.11 23.64 -11.26
C PRO A 473 -19.50 24.03 -11.76
N SER A 474 -19.63 25.15 -12.46
CA SER A 474 -20.93 25.64 -12.97
C SER A 474 -21.36 25.09 -14.34
N VAL A 475 -20.52 24.32 -15.03
CA VAL A 475 -20.82 23.84 -16.40
C VAL A 475 -21.46 22.44 -16.41
N TRP A 476 -21.44 21.71 -15.30
CA TRP A 476 -21.88 20.31 -15.25
C TRP A 476 -23.38 20.11 -15.00
N ALA A 477 -24.12 21.13 -14.60
CA ALA A 477 -25.52 21.00 -14.19
C ALA A 477 -26.55 20.91 -15.35
N GLY A 478 -26.14 20.94 -16.62
CA GLY A 478 -27.09 20.97 -17.74
C GLY A 478 -26.70 20.26 -19.03
N ALA A 479 -25.56 19.58 -19.10
CA ALA A 479 -24.99 19.19 -20.39
C ALA A 479 -24.86 17.67 -20.64
N GLY A 480 -25.74 16.86 -20.11
CA GLY A 480 -25.68 15.39 -20.25
C GLY A 480 -25.70 14.84 -21.68
N GLN A 481 -26.20 15.60 -22.66
CA GLN A 481 -26.21 15.18 -24.09
C GLN A 481 -25.08 15.78 -24.93
N ALA A 482 -24.54 16.93 -24.56
CA ALA A 482 -23.50 17.58 -25.35
C ALA A 482 -22.08 16.99 -25.08
N THR A 483 -21.89 16.32 -23.97
CA THR A 483 -20.61 15.68 -23.61
C THR A 483 -20.31 14.43 -24.42
N ALA A 484 -21.31 13.62 -24.75
CA ALA A 484 -21.12 12.38 -25.51
C ALA A 484 -20.67 12.64 -26.95
N GLU A 485 -21.23 13.66 -27.63
CA GLU A 485 -20.82 14.05 -28.98
C GLU A 485 -19.44 14.73 -29.03
N ARG A 486 -19.08 15.48 -27.98
CA ARG A 486 -17.75 16.14 -27.89
C ARG A 486 -16.65 15.16 -27.56
N ASP A 487 -16.91 14.19 -26.69
CA ASP A 487 -15.97 13.08 -26.41
C ASP A 487 -15.76 12.21 -27.64
N GLY A 488 -16.78 12.01 -28.47
CA GLY A 488 -16.68 11.33 -29.75
C GLY A 488 -15.79 12.05 -30.77
N LEU A 489 -15.86 13.39 -30.83
CA LEU A 489 -15.02 14.20 -31.72
C LEU A 489 -13.56 14.23 -31.25
N LEU A 490 -13.33 14.30 -29.94
CA LEU A 490 -12.00 14.26 -29.34
C LEU A 490 -11.34 12.89 -29.56
N LEU A 491 -12.09 11.80 -29.40
CA LEU A 491 -11.63 10.45 -29.68
C LEU A 491 -11.32 10.21 -31.17
N GLN A 492 -12.03 10.87 -32.10
CA GLN A 492 -11.70 10.79 -33.52
C GLN A 492 -10.42 11.56 -33.89
N VAL A 493 -10.15 12.68 -33.23
CA VAL A 493 -8.89 13.44 -33.42
C VAL A 493 -7.70 12.69 -32.82
N LEU A 494 -7.93 11.93 -31.75
CA LEU A 494 -6.89 11.14 -31.07
C LEU A 494 -6.66 9.77 -31.70
N ARG A 495 -7.58 9.26 -32.56
CA ARG A 495 -7.46 7.98 -33.26
C ARG A 495 -6.87 8.08 -34.67
N LYS A 496 -6.66 9.25 -35.20
CA LYS A 496 -5.93 9.48 -36.44
C LYS A 496 -4.48 9.88 -36.17
#